data_13b92e76371ffd49dbccd8daf47a3391
#
_entry.id   13b92e76371ffd49dbccd8daf47a3391
#
_cell.length_a   1.000
_cell.length_b   1.000
_cell.length_c   1.000
_cell.angle_alpha   90.00
_cell.angle_beta   90.00
_cell.angle_gamma   90.00
#
_symmetry.space_group_name_H-M   'P 1'
#
loop_
_entity.id
_entity.type
_entity.pdbx_description
1 polymer ?
#
loop_
_entity_poly.entity_id
_entity_poly.type
_entity_poly.pdbx_seq_one_letter_code
_entity_poly.pdbx_strand_id
1 'polypeptide(L)'
;MPYVSTFNRNQMMMCSWDSFVDPESIARLIDAFVNSLDLTKYEVKEAAKEGRPAYDPKGMYKLYIYGNRKGIRSSRKLAESCKVNLEVKWMLGGVEPDFRTISDFRKDNIDSLKDIFHEFNRRISGAVEWGFSSVDGSKFLANNSKDSNFTKNKLDDRIKWLNAHTDEYLRILKEMDEQEELEEIPEKLTREVVEAKLKEAQERLARYESYQKLMEETGASQLSLTDADARLMKNKNGFAVAYNPQTAVDSETHLIRNFKMTNQVTDHGMLNPTMEEIREETQDEILEVVADKGYENEEDMIKCLENGMIPHVILDDGKDGYELEISYEEAEADITSTKPEELKKSLHAGKIPEAYKDVISDMEVKEVRRKVKEDLADIEKSEAIYGTPEEMLARAKEGYFVRDPERNLVYCPEGEVLRQKCIKKNGNIRYANKNACKHCRNRNKCYKGKGEWKEIDFTKDTLEKPCKEWLKAEGKECENAKQAVKGHFEKVKVVKFFLKPSFEKMSQRMCLSEHPFGTIKRAMGATYFLLKGLRKVTGEFALFCLGYNMERAKNLFGFEKMMQLMATA
;
A
#
# COMPACT_ATOMS: atom_id res chain seq x y z
N MET A 1 -58.05 -21.37 7.58
CA MET A 1 -58.14 -20.09 6.84
C MET A 1 -57.96 -20.39 5.38
N PRO A 2 -58.73 -19.81 4.48
CA PRO A 2 -58.52 -20.01 3.05
C PRO A 2 -57.20 -19.35 2.63
N TYR A 3 -56.47 -20.02 1.73
CA TYR A 3 -55.24 -19.44 1.15
C TYR A 3 -55.59 -18.25 0.25
N VAL A 4 -54.67 -17.29 0.13
CA VAL A 4 -54.80 -16.17 -0.81
C VAL A 4 -54.86 -16.73 -2.23
N SER A 5 -55.86 -16.31 -3.00
CA SER A 5 -56.04 -16.75 -4.40
C SER A 5 -54.93 -16.13 -5.28
N THR A 6 -54.36 -16.92 -6.19
CA THR A 6 -53.38 -16.47 -7.18
C THR A 6 -54.07 -16.13 -8.50
N PHE A 7 -53.47 -15.26 -9.31
CA PHE A 7 -53.98 -14.94 -10.64
C PHE A 7 -53.76 -16.09 -11.63
N ASN A 8 -54.60 -16.15 -12.68
CA ASN A 8 -54.41 -17.09 -13.75
C ASN A 8 -53.22 -16.68 -14.63
N ARG A 9 -52.23 -17.58 -14.80
CA ARG A 9 -51.02 -17.32 -15.59
C ARG A 9 -51.29 -16.96 -17.06
N ASN A 10 -52.42 -17.36 -17.62
CA ASN A 10 -52.84 -17.08 -18.99
C ASN A 10 -53.72 -15.83 -19.08
N GLN A 11 -53.96 -15.14 -17.99
CA GLN A 11 -54.74 -13.92 -17.98
C GLN A 11 -53.98 -12.80 -18.66
N MET A 12 -54.54 -12.15 -19.66
CA MET A 12 -53.98 -10.94 -20.26
C MET A 12 -54.28 -9.74 -19.37
N MET A 13 -53.24 -8.94 -19.11
CA MET A 13 -53.34 -7.68 -18.40
C MET A 13 -52.74 -6.57 -19.27
N MET A 14 -53.48 -5.47 -19.41
CA MET A 14 -52.92 -4.24 -20.02
C MET A 14 -52.33 -3.37 -18.90
N CYS A 15 -51.01 -3.25 -18.88
CA CYS A 15 -50.30 -2.42 -17.92
C CYS A 15 -49.05 -1.81 -18.58
N SER A 16 -48.63 -0.64 -18.10
CA SER A 16 -47.33 -0.05 -18.51
C SER A 16 -46.20 -0.76 -17.82
N TRP A 17 -45.00 -0.77 -18.42
CA TRP A 17 -43.78 -1.24 -17.77
C TRP A 17 -43.51 -0.50 -16.46
N ASP A 18 -43.90 0.77 -16.38
CA ASP A 18 -43.73 1.63 -15.22
C ASP A 18 -44.50 1.13 -13.98
N SER A 19 -45.66 0.45 -14.19
CA SER A 19 -46.45 -0.09 -13.09
C SER A 19 -45.84 -1.31 -12.39
N PHE A 20 -44.79 -1.93 -12.98
CA PHE A 20 -44.10 -3.06 -12.38
C PHE A 20 -42.92 -2.65 -11.48
N VAL A 21 -42.56 -1.36 -11.46
CA VAL A 21 -41.46 -0.83 -10.66
C VAL A 21 -42.04 0.00 -9.54
N ASP A 22 -41.64 -0.36 -8.30
CA ASP A 22 -42.05 0.39 -7.11
C ASP A 22 -41.80 1.89 -7.27
N PRO A 23 -42.74 2.78 -6.90
CA PRO A 23 -42.54 4.24 -6.99
C PRO A 23 -41.29 4.75 -6.30
N GLU A 24 -40.88 4.13 -5.18
CA GLU A 24 -39.67 4.50 -4.41
C GLU A 24 -38.50 3.55 -4.66
N SER A 25 -38.52 2.78 -5.75
CA SER A 25 -37.42 1.87 -6.07
C SER A 25 -36.11 2.63 -6.32
N ILE A 26 -35.01 2.06 -5.84
CA ILE A 26 -33.64 2.54 -6.14
C ILE A 26 -33.39 2.54 -7.67
N ALA A 27 -34.06 1.70 -8.45
CA ALA A 27 -33.95 1.69 -9.91
C ALA A 27 -34.37 3.02 -10.53
N ARG A 28 -35.42 3.67 -10.00
CA ARG A 28 -35.86 5.01 -10.47
C ARG A 28 -34.83 6.09 -10.13
N LEU A 29 -34.23 6.02 -8.97
CA LEU A 29 -33.17 6.95 -8.59
C LEU A 29 -31.94 6.80 -9.49
N ILE A 30 -31.52 5.56 -9.76
CA ILE A 30 -30.41 5.26 -10.68
C ILE A 30 -30.74 5.78 -12.08
N ASP A 31 -31.96 5.53 -12.55
CA ASP A 31 -32.44 5.98 -13.88
C ASP A 31 -32.38 7.51 -13.99
N ALA A 32 -32.93 8.23 -13.02
CA ALA A 32 -32.93 9.70 -12.99
C ALA A 32 -31.48 10.24 -12.95
N PHE A 33 -30.63 9.70 -12.08
CA PHE A 33 -29.23 10.13 -11.96
C PHE A 33 -28.47 9.94 -13.28
N VAL A 34 -28.50 8.73 -13.84
CA VAL A 34 -27.72 8.44 -15.05
C VAL A 34 -28.26 9.17 -16.27
N ASN A 35 -29.59 9.34 -16.39
CA ASN A 35 -30.16 10.11 -17.50
C ASN A 35 -29.75 11.58 -17.49
N SER A 36 -29.57 12.17 -16.31
CA SER A 36 -29.14 13.56 -16.15
C SER A 36 -27.62 13.77 -16.34
N LEU A 37 -26.82 12.68 -16.42
CA LEU A 37 -25.38 12.81 -16.68
C LEU A 37 -25.11 13.31 -18.11
N ASP A 38 -24.24 14.30 -18.21
CA ASP A 38 -23.61 14.71 -19.47
C ASP A 38 -22.39 13.82 -19.72
N LEU A 39 -22.55 12.77 -20.50
CA LEU A 39 -21.47 11.79 -20.75
C LEU A 39 -20.31 12.36 -21.58
N THR A 40 -20.45 13.55 -22.17
CA THR A 40 -19.32 14.20 -22.90
C THR A 40 -18.21 14.69 -21.97
N LYS A 41 -18.52 14.84 -20.68
CA LYS A 41 -17.53 15.21 -19.64
C LYS A 41 -16.67 14.06 -19.15
N TYR A 42 -16.97 12.85 -19.55
CA TYR A 42 -16.29 11.62 -19.09
C TYR A 42 -15.63 10.94 -20.28
N GLU A 43 -14.57 10.20 -20.02
CA GLU A 43 -13.89 9.38 -21.02
C GLU A 43 -14.74 8.13 -21.35
N VAL A 44 -15.84 8.33 -22.08
CA VAL A 44 -16.72 7.24 -22.54
C VAL A 44 -16.29 6.85 -23.96
N LYS A 45 -16.02 5.57 -24.16
CA LYS A 45 -15.64 5.05 -25.49
C LYS A 45 -16.76 5.29 -26.50
N GLU A 46 -16.42 5.96 -27.59
CA GLU A 46 -17.36 6.18 -28.69
C GLU A 46 -17.78 4.88 -29.36
N ALA A 47 -19.03 4.87 -29.84
CA ALA A 47 -19.56 3.76 -30.64
C ALA A 47 -18.77 3.61 -31.95
N ALA A 48 -18.54 2.38 -32.38
CA ALA A 48 -17.94 2.12 -33.68
C ALA A 48 -18.87 2.64 -34.80
N LYS A 49 -18.29 3.30 -35.81
CA LYS A 49 -19.04 3.86 -36.95
C LYS A 49 -19.64 2.79 -37.85
N GLU A 50 -19.08 1.59 -37.85
CA GLU A 50 -19.50 0.46 -38.67
C GLU A 50 -19.80 -0.77 -37.80
N GLY A 51 -20.68 -1.64 -38.27
CA GLY A 51 -21.02 -2.88 -37.58
C GLY A 51 -22.40 -2.84 -36.91
N ARG A 52 -22.62 -3.72 -35.93
CA ARG A 52 -23.86 -3.75 -35.13
C ARG A 52 -23.98 -2.47 -34.29
N PRO A 53 -25.18 -1.84 -34.22
CA PRO A 53 -25.39 -0.69 -33.35
C PRO A 53 -24.94 -0.96 -31.90
N ALA A 54 -24.23 -0.02 -31.31
CA ALA A 54 -23.81 -0.08 -29.91
C ALA A 54 -25.02 0.13 -28.99
N TYR A 55 -24.95 -0.44 -27.80
CA TYR A 55 -25.93 -0.14 -26.75
C TYR A 55 -25.67 1.25 -26.17
N ASP A 56 -26.73 1.92 -25.72
CA ASP A 56 -26.64 3.20 -25.05
C ASP A 56 -25.75 3.10 -23.81
N PRO A 57 -24.66 3.91 -23.70
CA PRO A 57 -23.80 3.94 -22.52
C PRO A 57 -24.56 4.21 -21.22
N LYS A 58 -25.59 5.07 -21.24
CA LYS A 58 -26.43 5.34 -20.07
C LYS A 58 -27.10 4.07 -19.57
N GLY A 59 -27.65 3.26 -20.46
CA GLY A 59 -28.22 1.96 -20.09
C GLY A 59 -27.21 1.02 -19.45
N MET A 60 -25.99 1.00 -19.96
CA MET A 60 -24.90 0.17 -19.41
C MET A 60 -24.46 0.63 -18.01
N TYR A 61 -24.35 1.96 -17.77
CA TYR A 61 -24.06 2.48 -16.42
C TYR A 61 -25.18 2.15 -15.43
N LYS A 62 -26.45 2.31 -15.81
CA LYS A 62 -27.59 1.92 -14.98
C LYS A 62 -27.49 0.46 -14.56
N LEU A 63 -27.22 -0.43 -15.52
CA LEU A 63 -27.06 -1.86 -15.28
C LEU A 63 -25.93 -2.16 -14.27
N TYR A 64 -24.79 -1.50 -14.39
CA TYR A 64 -23.66 -1.71 -13.48
C TYR A 64 -23.92 -1.16 -12.08
N ILE A 65 -24.47 0.04 -11.95
CA ILE A 65 -24.79 0.65 -10.66
C ILE A 65 -25.82 -0.20 -9.93
N TYR A 66 -26.92 -0.56 -10.62
CA TYR A 66 -27.95 -1.42 -10.05
C TYR A 66 -27.41 -2.80 -9.65
N GLY A 67 -26.66 -3.44 -10.54
CA GLY A 67 -26.08 -4.74 -10.28
C GLY A 67 -25.16 -4.74 -9.07
N ASN A 68 -24.25 -3.78 -8.97
CA ASN A 68 -23.37 -3.67 -7.81
C ASN A 68 -24.15 -3.42 -6.52
N ARG A 69 -25.18 -2.57 -6.54
CA ARG A 69 -26.04 -2.32 -5.36
C ARG A 69 -26.79 -3.59 -4.92
N LYS A 70 -27.25 -4.42 -5.85
CA LYS A 70 -27.97 -5.68 -5.58
C LYS A 70 -27.05 -6.90 -5.43
N GLY A 71 -25.71 -6.73 -5.44
CA GLY A 71 -24.75 -7.83 -5.35
C GLY A 71 -24.61 -8.67 -6.64
N ILE A 72 -25.14 -8.20 -7.76
CA ILE A 72 -25.07 -8.86 -9.07
C ILE A 72 -23.85 -8.33 -9.82
N ARG A 73 -22.67 -8.90 -9.57
CA ARG A 73 -21.38 -8.37 -10.06
C ARG A 73 -20.89 -9.01 -11.36
N SER A 74 -21.26 -10.26 -11.61
CA SER A 74 -20.82 -11.02 -12.79
C SER A 74 -21.56 -10.56 -14.05
N SER A 75 -20.85 -10.31 -15.16
CA SER A 75 -21.44 -9.95 -16.45
C SER A 75 -22.46 -10.97 -16.95
N ARG A 76 -22.27 -12.28 -16.67
CA ARG A 76 -23.23 -13.33 -16.99
C ARG A 76 -24.52 -13.19 -16.19
N LYS A 77 -24.42 -12.94 -14.87
CA LYS A 77 -25.61 -12.70 -14.03
C LYS A 77 -26.29 -11.38 -14.37
N LEU A 78 -25.55 -10.34 -14.78
CA LEU A 78 -26.11 -9.09 -15.27
C LEU A 78 -26.90 -9.33 -16.57
N ALA A 79 -26.35 -10.07 -17.54
CA ALA A 79 -27.07 -10.45 -18.77
C ALA A 79 -28.31 -11.29 -18.48
N GLU A 80 -28.27 -12.19 -17.51
CA GLU A 80 -29.44 -12.94 -17.05
C GLU A 80 -30.47 -12.00 -16.42
N SER A 81 -30.06 -11.03 -15.59
CA SER A 81 -30.99 -10.07 -14.98
C SER A 81 -31.72 -9.21 -16.01
N CYS A 82 -31.12 -8.90 -17.17
CA CYS A 82 -31.78 -8.22 -18.27
C CYS A 82 -32.97 -9.01 -18.81
N LYS A 83 -32.98 -10.34 -18.66
CA LYS A 83 -34.04 -11.22 -19.12
C LYS A 83 -35.17 -11.43 -18.11
N VAL A 84 -34.85 -11.43 -16.81
CA VAL A 84 -35.79 -11.88 -15.77
C VAL A 84 -36.16 -10.81 -14.75
N ASN A 85 -35.35 -9.76 -14.58
CA ASN A 85 -35.59 -8.72 -13.57
C ASN A 85 -36.39 -7.56 -14.17
N LEU A 86 -37.56 -7.27 -13.61
CA LEU A 86 -38.46 -6.23 -14.12
C LEU A 86 -37.89 -4.81 -13.98
N GLU A 87 -37.18 -4.51 -12.88
CA GLU A 87 -36.51 -3.21 -12.68
C GLU A 87 -35.40 -2.99 -13.72
N VAL A 88 -34.63 -4.04 -14.04
CA VAL A 88 -33.58 -3.97 -15.06
C VAL A 88 -34.20 -3.81 -16.46
N LYS A 89 -35.25 -4.57 -16.78
CA LYS A 89 -35.97 -4.41 -18.05
C LYS A 89 -36.53 -3.01 -18.22
N TRP A 90 -37.10 -2.46 -17.17
CA TRP A 90 -37.62 -1.10 -17.17
C TRP A 90 -36.51 -0.07 -17.43
N MET A 91 -35.40 -0.12 -16.69
CA MET A 91 -34.26 0.82 -16.86
C MET A 91 -33.61 0.75 -18.24
N LEU A 92 -33.58 -0.44 -18.86
CA LEU A 92 -32.94 -0.65 -20.14
C LEU A 92 -33.93 -0.56 -21.33
N GLY A 93 -35.23 -0.28 -21.08
CA GLY A 93 -36.22 -0.25 -22.15
C GLY A 93 -36.40 -1.60 -22.84
N GLY A 94 -36.22 -2.72 -22.13
CA GLY A 94 -36.33 -4.08 -22.66
C GLY A 94 -35.12 -4.58 -23.46
N VAL A 95 -34.02 -3.83 -23.52
CA VAL A 95 -32.79 -4.24 -24.23
C VAL A 95 -32.05 -5.29 -23.42
N GLU A 96 -31.53 -6.32 -24.08
CA GLU A 96 -30.86 -7.46 -23.47
C GLU A 96 -29.42 -7.60 -24.00
N PRO A 97 -28.43 -6.82 -23.49
CA PRO A 97 -27.05 -6.96 -23.89
C PRO A 97 -26.49 -8.32 -23.44
N ASP A 98 -25.67 -8.93 -24.30
CA ASP A 98 -24.98 -10.16 -23.95
C ASP A 98 -23.82 -9.92 -22.95
N PHE A 99 -23.38 -10.99 -22.28
CA PHE A 99 -22.39 -10.88 -21.21
C PHE A 99 -21.01 -10.40 -21.68
N ARG A 100 -20.65 -10.59 -22.96
CA ARG A 100 -19.38 -10.10 -23.52
C ARG A 100 -19.45 -8.59 -23.70
N THR A 101 -20.51 -8.10 -24.31
CA THR A 101 -20.78 -6.66 -24.44
C THR A 101 -20.78 -5.94 -23.09
N ILE A 102 -21.43 -6.52 -22.08
CA ILE A 102 -21.40 -6.00 -20.71
C ILE A 102 -19.96 -5.96 -20.19
N SER A 103 -19.20 -7.05 -20.33
CA SER A 103 -17.82 -7.12 -19.86
C SER A 103 -16.89 -6.12 -20.56
N ASP A 104 -17.02 -5.99 -21.88
CA ASP A 104 -16.21 -5.08 -22.68
C ASP A 104 -16.53 -3.62 -22.36
N PHE A 105 -17.79 -3.26 -22.20
CA PHE A 105 -18.18 -1.92 -21.77
C PHE A 105 -17.51 -1.52 -20.47
N ARG A 106 -17.52 -2.38 -19.44
CA ARG A 106 -16.85 -2.11 -18.17
C ARG A 106 -15.34 -1.93 -18.33
N LYS A 107 -14.71 -2.78 -19.16
CA LYS A 107 -13.26 -2.72 -19.41
C LYS A 107 -12.87 -1.40 -20.09
N ASP A 108 -13.69 -0.97 -21.03
CA ASP A 108 -13.38 0.19 -21.89
C ASP A 108 -13.73 1.53 -21.24
N ASN A 109 -14.66 1.55 -20.27
CA ASN A 109 -15.16 2.76 -19.60
C ASN A 109 -14.89 2.78 -18.08
N ILE A 110 -13.84 2.12 -17.64
CA ILE A 110 -13.60 1.92 -16.20
C ILE A 110 -13.25 3.21 -15.47
N ASP A 111 -12.58 4.15 -16.12
CA ASP A 111 -12.06 5.38 -15.50
C ASP A 111 -13.21 6.34 -15.17
N SER A 112 -14.21 6.45 -16.04
CA SER A 112 -15.38 7.29 -15.82
C SER A 112 -16.19 6.93 -14.55
N LEU A 113 -16.03 5.71 -14.01
CA LEU A 113 -16.80 5.27 -12.86
C LEU A 113 -16.45 6.03 -11.57
N LYS A 114 -15.18 6.45 -11.43
CA LYS A 114 -14.75 7.28 -10.30
C LYS A 114 -15.33 8.67 -10.42
N ASP A 115 -15.28 9.25 -11.60
CA ASP A 115 -15.84 10.58 -11.87
C ASP A 115 -17.37 10.61 -11.66
N ILE A 116 -18.07 9.56 -12.06
CA ILE A 116 -19.52 9.41 -11.82
C ILE A 116 -19.82 9.32 -10.31
N PHE A 117 -18.96 8.67 -9.52
CA PHE A 117 -19.09 8.65 -8.06
C PHE A 117 -18.93 10.06 -7.47
N HIS A 118 -17.92 10.82 -7.90
CA HIS A 118 -17.74 12.21 -7.46
C HIS A 118 -18.88 13.10 -7.90
N GLU A 119 -19.39 12.94 -9.12
CA GLU A 119 -20.56 13.70 -9.60
C GLU A 119 -21.80 13.45 -8.73
N PHE A 120 -22.02 12.20 -8.31
CA PHE A 120 -23.11 11.90 -7.37
C PHE A 120 -22.91 12.66 -6.04
N ASN A 121 -21.71 12.60 -5.45
CA ASN A 121 -21.40 13.30 -4.21
C ASN A 121 -21.56 14.81 -4.36
N ARG A 122 -21.11 15.38 -5.47
CA ARG A 122 -21.27 16.80 -5.77
C ARG A 122 -22.73 17.24 -5.81
N ARG A 123 -23.63 16.44 -6.38
CA ARG A 123 -25.06 16.75 -6.43
C ARG A 123 -25.74 16.75 -5.07
N ILE A 124 -25.32 15.88 -4.18
CA ILE A 124 -25.90 15.82 -2.83
C ILE A 124 -25.22 16.81 -1.88
N SER A 125 -24.05 17.36 -2.20
CA SER A 125 -23.25 18.20 -1.30
C SER A 125 -24.01 19.44 -0.80
N GLY A 126 -24.83 20.06 -1.65
CA GLY A 126 -25.67 21.20 -1.24
C GLY A 126 -26.82 20.86 -0.26
N ALA A 127 -27.08 19.59 -0.02
CA ALA A 127 -28.07 19.09 0.92
C ALA A 127 -27.46 18.47 2.19
N VAL A 128 -26.12 18.48 2.31
CA VAL A 128 -25.35 17.85 3.39
C VAL A 128 -24.57 18.93 4.13
N GLU A 129 -24.69 18.93 5.45
CA GLU A 129 -23.71 19.59 6.31
C GLU A 129 -22.63 18.55 6.64
N TRP A 130 -21.44 18.73 6.07
CA TRP A 130 -20.35 17.79 6.26
C TRP A 130 -19.69 18.00 7.62
N GLY A 131 -19.54 16.91 8.39
CA GLY A 131 -18.76 16.88 9.61
C GLY A 131 -17.28 16.58 9.34
N PHE A 132 -16.59 16.06 10.36
CA PHE A 132 -15.23 15.55 10.17
C PHE A 132 -15.23 14.24 9.36
N SER A 133 -14.12 13.92 8.73
CA SER A 133 -13.97 12.69 7.96
C SER A 133 -13.26 11.61 8.78
N SER A 134 -13.79 10.39 8.78
CA SER A 134 -13.10 9.21 9.33
C SER A 134 -12.43 8.43 8.21
N VAL A 135 -11.11 8.30 8.26
CA VAL A 135 -10.33 7.54 7.27
C VAL A 135 -10.01 6.15 7.81
N ASP A 136 -10.29 5.14 7.01
CA ASP A 136 -9.97 3.74 7.32
C ASP A 136 -9.72 2.94 6.04
N GLY A 137 -8.90 1.89 6.17
CA GLY A 137 -8.55 0.97 5.11
C GLY A 137 -9.12 -0.44 5.33
N SER A 138 -9.50 -1.10 4.26
CA SER A 138 -9.95 -2.48 4.38
C SER A 138 -9.45 -3.35 3.24
N LYS A 139 -8.88 -4.50 3.57
CA LYS A 139 -8.30 -5.41 2.57
C LYS A 139 -9.42 -6.12 1.79
N PHE A 140 -9.39 -5.99 0.45
CA PHE A 140 -10.24 -6.69 -0.50
C PHE A 140 -9.41 -7.65 -1.31
N LEU A 141 -9.86 -8.89 -1.43
CA LEU A 141 -9.12 -9.92 -2.15
C LEU A 141 -8.97 -9.55 -3.63
N ALA A 142 -7.77 -9.71 -4.16
CA ALA A 142 -7.51 -9.59 -5.58
C ALA A 142 -7.98 -10.86 -6.32
N ASN A 143 -8.18 -10.75 -7.62
CA ASN A 143 -8.43 -11.89 -8.49
C ASN A 143 -7.11 -12.65 -8.76
N ASN A 144 -6.54 -13.21 -7.69
CA ASN A 144 -5.27 -13.91 -7.70
C ASN A 144 -5.23 -14.98 -6.62
N SER A 145 -4.44 -16.05 -6.81
CA SER A 145 -4.19 -17.05 -5.79
C SER A 145 -2.87 -16.77 -5.06
N LYS A 146 -2.74 -17.24 -3.81
CA LYS A 146 -1.48 -17.19 -3.07
C LYS A 146 -0.34 -17.91 -3.77
N ASP A 147 -0.66 -18.96 -4.54
CA ASP A 147 0.34 -19.78 -5.22
C ASP A 147 0.97 -19.04 -6.39
N SER A 148 0.23 -18.12 -7.01
CA SER A 148 0.69 -17.25 -8.09
C SER A 148 1.35 -15.96 -7.61
N ASN A 149 1.56 -15.79 -6.30
CA ASN A 149 2.27 -14.64 -5.72
C ASN A 149 3.56 -15.11 -5.05
N PHE A 150 4.68 -14.49 -5.43
CA PHE A 150 6.02 -14.83 -4.98
C PHE A 150 6.63 -13.66 -4.21
N THR A 151 7.10 -13.96 -3.00
CA THR A 151 8.02 -13.10 -2.25
C THR A 151 9.44 -13.64 -2.42
N LYS A 152 10.46 -12.84 -2.15
CA LYS A 152 11.86 -13.25 -2.25
C LYS A 152 12.12 -14.55 -1.46
N ASN A 153 11.69 -14.61 -0.20
CA ASN A 153 11.87 -15.79 0.64
C ASN A 153 11.18 -17.05 0.06
N LYS A 154 9.96 -16.89 -0.47
CA LYS A 154 9.21 -18.00 -1.08
C LYS A 154 9.90 -18.51 -2.36
N LEU A 155 10.52 -17.64 -3.15
CA LEU A 155 11.31 -18.03 -4.31
C LEU A 155 12.59 -18.75 -3.89
N ASP A 156 13.34 -18.18 -2.95
CA ASP A 156 14.57 -18.77 -2.43
C ASP A 156 14.33 -20.18 -1.86
N ASP A 157 13.26 -20.36 -1.08
CA ASP A 157 12.88 -21.68 -0.52
C ASP A 157 12.50 -22.67 -1.60
N ARG A 158 11.75 -22.24 -2.63
CA ARG A 158 11.35 -23.11 -3.75
C ARG A 158 12.53 -23.47 -4.65
N ILE A 159 13.43 -22.54 -4.93
CA ILE A 159 14.66 -22.78 -5.69
C ILE A 159 15.56 -23.78 -4.94
N LYS A 160 15.76 -23.59 -3.64
CA LYS A 160 16.53 -24.52 -2.80
C LYS A 160 15.92 -25.93 -2.80
N TRP A 161 14.60 -26.01 -2.65
CA TRP A 161 13.89 -27.28 -2.68
C TRP A 161 14.03 -28.00 -4.03
N LEU A 162 13.87 -27.26 -5.14
CA LEU A 162 14.02 -27.82 -6.49
C LEU A 162 15.46 -28.27 -6.79
N ASN A 163 16.45 -27.48 -6.38
CA ASN A 163 17.86 -27.87 -6.53
C ASN A 163 18.14 -29.18 -5.80
N ALA A 164 17.71 -29.32 -4.54
CA ALA A 164 17.90 -30.53 -3.77
C ALA A 164 17.23 -31.75 -4.42
N HIS A 165 16.01 -31.58 -4.98
CA HIS A 165 15.31 -32.67 -5.68
C HIS A 165 15.91 -32.96 -7.05
N THR A 166 16.42 -31.98 -7.76
CA THR A 166 17.15 -32.16 -9.01
C THR A 166 18.42 -33.00 -8.77
N ASP A 167 19.18 -32.64 -7.73
CA ASP A 167 20.37 -33.38 -7.32
C ASP A 167 20.03 -34.84 -6.92
N GLU A 168 18.92 -35.05 -6.22
CA GLU A 168 18.43 -36.37 -5.85
C GLU A 168 18.04 -37.20 -7.08
N TYR A 169 17.31 -36.63 -8.04
CA TYR A 169 16.95 -37.33 -9.28
C TYR A 169 18.19 -37.69 -10.13
N LEU A 170 19.17 -36.77 -10.19
CA LEU A 170 20.44 -37.05 -10.86
C LEU A 170 21.23 -38.19 -10.20
N ARG A 171 21.21 -38.24 -8.86
CA ARG A 171 21.82 -39.33 -8.09
C ARG A 171 21.12 -40.67 -8.38
N ILE A 172 19.79 -40.70 -8.38
CA ILE A 172 19.00 -41.91 -8.69
C ILE A 172 19.30 -42.40 -10.11
N LEU A 173 19.37 -41.50 -11.11
CA LEU A 173 19.71 -41.87 -12.47
C LEU A 173 21.11 -42.47 -12.55
N LYS A 174 22.09 -41.88 -11.85
CA LYS A 174 23.44 -42.41 -11.79
C LYS A 174 23.51 -43.79 -11.11
N GLU A 175 22.78 -43.98 -10.00
CA GLU A 175 22.65 -45.27 -9.33
C GLU A 175 21.99 -46.33 -10.26
N MET A 176 21.01 -45.94 -11.09
CA MET A 176 20.38 -46.77 -12.09
C MET A 176 21.37 -47.17 -13.20
N ASP A 177 22.19 -46.21 -13.68
CA ASP A 177 23.24 -46.48 -14.67
C ASP A 177 24.29 -47.46 -14.13
N GLU A 178 24.64 -47.36 -12.83
CA GLU A 178 25.58 -48.27 -12.19
C GLU A 178 24.96 -49.66 -11.88
N GLN A 179 23.62 -49.76 -11.76
CA GLN A 179 22.87 -50.98 -11.47
C GLN A 179 22.37 -51.71 -12.73
N GLU A 180 22.41 -51.11 -13.93
CA GLU A 180 22.08 -51.80 -15.18
C GLU A 180 23.02 -53.01 -15.48
N GLU A 181 24.10 -53.18 -14.70
CA GLU A 181 24.95 -54.38 -14.68
C GLU A 181 24.45 -55.49 -13.74
N LEU A 182 23.40 -55.23 -12.91
CA LEU A 182 22.88 -56.21 -11.93
C LEU A 182 21.34 -56.23 -12.01
N GLU A 183 20.82 -57.35 -12.47
CA GLU A 183 19.39 -57.64 -12.60
C GLU A 183 18.64 -57.54 -11.23
N GLU A 184 17.89 -56.47 -11.02
CA GLU A 184 16.63 -56.39 -10.28
C GLU A 184 16.26 -54.92 -9.99
N ILE A 185 15.38 -54.31 -10.81
CA ILE A 185 14.82 -52.98 -10.57
C ILE A 185 13.48 -53.11 -9.86
N PRO A 186 13.22 -52.38 -8.74
CA PRO A 186 11.90 -52.31 -8.13
C PRO A 186 10.86 -51.68 -9.05
N GLU A 187 9.75 -52.31 -9.28
CA GLU A 187 8.65 -52.01 -10.20
C GLU A 187 8.02 -50.58 -10.12
N LYS A 188 8.46 -49.71 -9.22
CA LYS A 188 7.81 -48.40 -8.92
C LYS A 188 8.54 -47.15 -9.44
N LEU A 189 9.77 -47.25 -9.89
CA LEU A 189 10.54 -46.12 -10.43
C LEU A 189 11.23 -46.54 -11.72
N THR A 190 10.56 -46.40 -12.86
CA THR A 190 11.20 -46.60 -14.15
C THR A 190 12.05 -45.37 -14.49
N ARG A 191 13.16 -45.57 -15.25
CA ARG A 191 14.06 -44.52 -15.73
C ARG A 191 13.29 -43.37 -16.39
N GLU A 192 12.31 -43.70 -17.23
CA GLU A 192 11.45 -42.73 -17.92
C GLU A 192 10.69 -41.80 -16.94
N VAL A 193 10.21 -42.35 -15.81
CA VAL A 193 9.50 -41.57 -14.78
C VAL A 193 10.46 -40.62 -14.06
N VAL A 194 11.70 -41.05 -13.78
CA VAL A 194 12.71 -40.22 -13.12
C VAL A 194 13.17 -39.10 -14.05
N GLU A 195 13.44 -39.42 -15.32
CA GLU A 195 13.81 -38.43 -16.35
C GLU A 195 12.71 -37.40 -16.59
N ALA A 196 11.43 -37.83 -16.62
CA ALA A 196 10.30 -36.92 -16.75
C ALA A 196 10.19 -35.97 -15.55
N LYS A 197 10.36 -36.46 -14.32
CA LYS A 197 10.36 -35.65 -13.10
C LYS A 197 11.56 -34.70 -13.04
N LEU A 198 12.74 -35.15 -13.47
CA LEU A 198 13.94 -34.31 -13.55
C LEU A 198 13.71 -33.15 -14.52
N LYS A 199 13.19 -33.44 -15.71
CA LYS A 199 12.85 -32.40 -16.70
C LYS A 199 11.84 -31.41 -16.17
N GLU A 200 10.77 -31.87 -15.52
CA GLU A 200 9.77 -30.99 -14.91
C GLU A 200 10.39 -30.11 -13.81
N ALA A 201 11.27 -30.67 -12.96
CA ALA A 201 11.97 -29.93 -11.92
C ALA A 201 12.89 -28.86 -12.50
N GLN A 202 13.65 -29.17 -13.56
CA GLN A 202 14.53 -28.22 -14.25
C GLN A 202 13.74 -27.10 -14.93
N GLU A 203 12.61 -27.40 -15.58
CA GLU A 203 11.75 -26.39 -16.19
C GLU A 203 11.14 -25.45 -15.13
N ARG A 204 10.77 -25.99 -13.98
CA ARG A 204 10.28 -25.18 -12.83
C ARG A 204 11.39 -24.34 -12.23
N LEU A 205 12.59 -24.88 -12.10
CA LEU A 205 13.75 -24.17 -11.58
C LEU A 205 14.09 -22.96 -12.47
N ALA A 206 14.25 -23.17 -13.77
CA ALA A 206 14.51 -22.10 -14.72
C ALA A 206 13.44 -20.99 -14.68
N ARG A 207 12.17 -21.38 -14.47
CA ARG A 207 11.06 -20.43 -14.32
C ARG A 207 11.18 -19.61 -13.04
N TYR A 208 11.52 -20.22 -11.92
CA TYR A 208 11.67 -19.48 -10.65
C TYR A 208 12.91 -18.59 -10.63
N GLU A 209 14.01 -19.02 -11.26
CA GLU A 209 15.20 -18.18 -11.46
C GLU A 209 14.89 -16.96 -12.34
N SER A 210 14.06 -17.13 -13.39
CA SER A 210 13.61 -15.99 -14.20
C SER A 210 12.76 -15.00 -13.40
N TYR A 211 11.93 -15.47 -12.46
CA TYR A 211 11.15 -14.61 -11.57
C TYR A 211 12.03 -13.88 -10.57
N GLN A 212 13.06 -14.53 -10.02
CA GLN A 212 14.02 -13.91 -9.13
C GLN A 212 14.78 -12.78 -9.84
N LYS A 213 15.26 -13.05 -11.06
CA LYS A 213 15.93 -12.06 -11.89
C LYS A 213 15.02 -10.86 -12.20
N LEU A 214 13.76 -11.10 -12.56
CA LEU A 214 12.79 -10.04 -12.80
C LEU A 214 12.54 -9.18 -11.55
N MET A 215 12.48 -9.79 -10.35
CA MET A 215 12.34 -9.06 -9.10
C MET A 215 13.58 -8.23 -8.77
N GLU A 216 14.77 -8.71 -9.09
CA GLU A 216 16.03 -7.96 -8.91
C GLU A 216 16.11 -6.78 -9.88
N GLU A 217 15.81 -6.97 -11.17
CA GLU A 217 15.79 -5.93 -12.19
C GLU A 217 14.77 -4.82 -11.91
N THR A 218 13.59 -5.19 -11.38
CA THR A 218 12.51 -4.23 -11.08
C THR A 218 12.58 -3.65 -9.67
N GLY A 219 13.44 -4.18 -8.80
CA GLY A 219 13.46 -3.81 -7.38
C GLY A 219 12.20 -4.20 -6.61
N ALA A 220 11.33 -5.04 -7.17
CA ALA A 220 10.05 -5.40 -6.60
C ALA A 220 10.22 -6.35 -5.40
N SER A 221 9.53 -6.05 -4.28
CA SER A 221 9.52 -6.92 -3.09
C SER A 221 8.66 -8.18 -3.26
N GLN A 222 7.74 -8.16 -4.22
CA GLN A 222 6.81 -9.25 -4.53
C GLN A 222 6.52 -9.29 -6.04
N LEU A 223 6.36 -10.50 -6.57
CA LEU A 223 5.95 -10.75 -7.94
C LEU A 223 4.61 -11.51 -7.94
N SER A 224 3.60 -10.92 -8.54
CA SER A 224 2.29 -11.54 -8.75
C SER A 224 2.08 -11.84 -10.24
N LEU A 225 1.93 -13.12 -10.58
CA LEU A 225 1.83 -13.55 -11.98
C LEU A 225 0.46 -13.28 -12.62
N THR A 226 -0.59 -13.19 -11.80
CA THR A 226 -1.96 -13.03 -12.29
C THR A 226 -2.41 -11.57 -12.30
N ASP A 227 -1.97 -10.82 -11.28
CA ASP A 227 -2.31 -9.42 -11.08
C ASP A 227 -1.06 -8.72 -10.51
N ALA A 228 -0.32 -8.04 -11.37
CA ALA A 228 0.99 -7.45 -11.06
C ALA A 228 0.92 -6.37 -9.96
N ASP A 229 -0.23 -5.70 -9.82
CA ASP A 229 -0.43 -4.64 -8.86
C ASP A 229 -0.85 -5.14 -7.48
N ALA A 230 -1.42 -6.35 -7.41
CA ALA A 230 -1.88 -6.92 -6.13
C ALA A 230 -0.71 -7.34 -5.23
N ARG A 231 -0.89 -7.22 -3.92
CA ARG A 231 0.15 -7.53 -2.93
C ARG A 231 -0.35 -8.51 -1.88
N LEU A 232 0.58 -9.30 -1.33
CA LEU A 232 0.30 -10.18 -0.20
C LEU A 232 0.15 -9.32 1.06
N MET A 233 -1.04 -9.32 1.64
CA MET A 233 -1.39 -8.52 2.80
C MET A 233 -1.91 -9.39 3.92
N LYS A 234 -1.65 -8.98 5.16
CA LYS A 234 -2.23 -9.61 6.36
C LYS A 234 -3.69 -9.16 6.51
N ASN A 235 -4.59 -10.10 6.73
CA ASN A 235 -5.98 -9.85 7.11
C ASN A 235 -6.36 -10.68 8.35
N LYS A 236 -7.60 -10.57 8.82
CA LYS A 236 -8.10 -11.31 10.01
C LYS A 236 -7.93 -12.84 9.88
N ASN A 237 -7.91 -13.37 8.66
CA ASN A 237 -7.82 -14.82 8.36
C ASN A 237 -6.41 -15.26 7.91
N GLY A 238 -5.38 -14.44 8.15
CA GLY A 238 -4.00 -14.68 7.76
C GLY A 238 -3.56 -13.82 6.58
N PHE A 239 -2.74 -14.37 5.66
CA PHE A 239 -2.24 -13.64 4.50
C PHE A 239 -3.05 -13.94 3.25
N ALA A 240 -3.40 -12.91 2.49
CA ALA A 240 -4.08 -13.00 1.20
C ALA A 240 -3.53 -11.98 0.22
N VAL A 241 -3.61 -12.30 -1.08
CA VAL A 241 -3.30 -11.33 -2.14
C VAL A 241 -4.49 -10.40 -2.27
N ALA A 242 -4.25 -9.10 -2.08
CA ALA A 242 -5.31 -8.13 -1.90
C ALA A 242 -4.89 -6.73 -2.39
N TYR A 243 -5.88 -5.84 -2.43
CA TYR A 243 -5.75 -4.39 -2.47
C TYR A 243 -6.24 -3.79 -1.16
N ASN A 244 -5.85 -2.57 -0.89
CA ASN A 244 -6.15 -1.84 0.33
C ASN A 244 -6.86 -0.51 0.02
N PRO A 245 -8.14 -0.52 -0.40
CA PRO A 245 -8.88 0.73 -0.53
C PRO A 245 -9.01 1.43 0.81
N GLN A 246 -8.74 2.73 0.79
CA GLN A 246 -8.91 3.68 1.86
C GLN A 246 -10.19 4.47 1.60
N THR A 247 -11.03 4.70 2.59
CA THR A 247 -12.25 5.51 2.47
C THR A 247 -12.26 6.63 3.48
N ALA A 248 -12.68 7.82 3.04
CA ALA A 248 -13.01 8.95 3.91
C ALA A 248 -14.52 9.03 4.09
N VAL A 249 -15.00 8.78 5.29
CA VAL A 249 -16.42 8.68 5.64
C VAL A 249 -16.80 9.86 6.51
N ASP A 250 -17.87 10.54 6.16
CA ASP A 250 -18.40 11.66 6.90
C ASP A 250 -19.01 11.26 8.25
N SER A 251 -18.76 12.04 9.30
CA SER A 251 -19.19 11.75 10.67
C SER A 251 -20.71 11.87 10.86
N GLU A 252 -21.37 12.79 10.16
CA GLU A 252 -22.79 13.08 10.37
C GLU A 252 -23.67 12.16 9.51
N THR A 253 -23.30 12.00 8.26
CA THR A 253 -24.12 11.29 7.27
C THR A 253 -23.72 9.84 7.06
N HIS A 254 -22.49 9.48 7.41
CA HIS A 254 -21.83 8.20 7.07
C HIS A 254 -21.72 7.96 5.57
N LEU A 255 -21.78 9.00 4.76
CA LEU A 255 -21.51 8.93 3.32
C LEU A 255 -20.01 8.82 3.08
N ILE A 256 -19.62 8.06 2.08
CA ILE A 256 -18.23 8.00 1.61
C ILE A 256 -17.98 9.27 0.80
N ARG A 257 -17.20 10.21 1.34
CA ARG A 257 -16.82 11.46 0.64
C ARG A 257 -15.84 11.20 -0.47
N ASN A 258 -14.80 10.40 -0.16
CA ASN A 258 -13.79 10.00 -1.11
C ASN A 258 -13.23 8.61 -0.79
N PHE A 259 -12.51 8.04 -1.75
CA PHE A 259 -11.72 6.84 -1.53
C PHE A 259 -10.42 6.87 -2.33
N LYS A 260 -9.37 6.26 -1.79
CA LYS A 260 -8.10 6.05 -2.47
C LYS A 260 -7.83 4.55 -2.62
N MET A 261 -7.72 4.07 -3.84
CA MET A 261 -7.31 2.69 -4.09
C MET A 261 -5.79 2.58 -4.01
N THR A 262 -5.30 1.67 -3.16
CA THR A 262 -3.86 1.42 -3.05
C THR A 262 -3.54 -0.07 -2.97
N ASN A 263 -2.33 -0.42 -3.35
CA ASN A 263 -1.74 -1.73 -3.12
C ASN A 263 -0.72 -1.72 -1.97
N GLN A 264 -0.66 -0.63 -1.22
CA GLN A 264 0.17 -0.53 -0.03
C GLN A 264 -0.33 -1.50 1.05
N VAL A 265 0.59 -2.27 1.64
CA VAL A 265 0.27 -3.33 2.60
C VAL A 265 -0.20 -2.77 3.94
N THR A 266 0.32 -1.60 4.32
CA THR A 266 0.01 -0.85 5.55
C THR A 266 -0.76 0.41 5.24
N ASP A 267 -1.40 0.98 6.25
CA ASP A 267 -2.18 2.22 6.12
C ASP A 267 -1.32 3.48 6.42
N HIS A 268 -0.04 3.27 6.73
CA HIS A 268 0.95 4.29 7.04
C HIS A 268 1.17 5.28 5.89
N GLY A 269 1.03 6.58 6.15
CA GLY A 269 1.19 7.63 5.14
C GLY A 269 0.03 7.74 4.13
N MET A 270 -1.15 7.20 4.47
CA MET A 270 -2.32 7.21 3.58
C MET A 270 -3.39 8.23 3.99
N LEU A 271 -3.16 9.04 5.02
CA LEU A 271 -4.14 9.99 5.52
C LEU A 271 -4.32 11.17 4.56
N ASN A 272 -3.26 11.93 4.34
CA ASN A 272 -3.28 13.05 3.39
C ASN A 272 -3.68 12.62 1.96
N PRO A 273 -3.12 11.54 1.35
CA PRO A 273 -3.52 11.13 0.01
C PRO A 273 -4.99 10.73 -0.14
N THR A 274 -5.63 10.26 0.94
CA THR A 274 -7.04 9.88 0.92
C THR A 274 -7.97 11.11 1.00
N MET A 275 -7.50 12.17 1.65
CA MET A 275 -8.25 13.41 1.83
C MET A 275 -8.02 14.44 0.72
N GLU A 276 -6.99 14.27 -0.11
CA GLU A 276 -6.52 15.26 -1.10
C GLU A 276 -7.63 15.75 -2.04
N GLU A 277 -8.42 14.84 -2.62
CA GLU A 277 -9.51 15.21 -3.53
C GLU A 277 -10.64 15.97 -2.80
N ILE A 278 -10.93 15.65 -1.53
CA ILE A 278 -11.89 16.41 -0.71
C ILE A 278 -11.35 17.83 -0.48
N ARG A 279 -10.05 17.94 -0.24
CA ARG A 279 -9.39 19.22 -0.02
C ARG A 279 -9.45 20.11 -1.27
N GLU A 280 -9.25 19.56 -2.44
CA GLU A 280 -9.37 20.28 -3.70
C GLU A 280 -10.79 20.82 -3.93
N GLU A 281 -11.82 20.07 -3.53
CA GLU A 281 -13.23 20.49 -3.65
C GLU A 281 -13.62 21.57 -2.63
N THR A 282 -13.09 21.52 -1.40
CA THR A 282 -13.46 22.43 -0.29
C THR A 282 -12.59 23.69 -0.20
N GLN A 283 -11.49 23.72 -0.93
CA GLN A 283 -10.54 24.84 -1.04
C GLN A 283 -10.08 25.44 0.32
N ASP A 284 -10.71 26.51 0.79
CA ASP A 284 -10.24 27.30 1.93
C ASP A 284 -10.85 26.86 3.29
N GLU A 285 -11.67 25.81 3.33
CA GLU A 285 -12.22 25.28 4.57
C GLU A 285 -11.17 24.48 5.35
N ILE A 286 -11.18 24.59 6.69
CA ILE A 286 -10.39 23.71 7.54
C ILE A 286 -11.13 22.37 7.69
N LEU A 287 -10.47 21.30 7.32
CA LEU A 287 -11.00 19.96 7.43
C LEU A 287 -10.45 19.27 8.68
N GLU A 288 -11.24 18.38 9.26
CA GLU A 288 -10.77 17.53 10.34
C GLU A 288 -10.85 16.07 9.89
N VAL A 289 -9.81 15.29 10.23
CA VAL A 289 -9.73 13.89 9.83
C VAL A 289 -9.33 13.00 10.99
N VAL A 290 -10.06 11.93 11.19
CA VAL A 290 -9.82 10.94 12.23
C VAL A 290 -9.34 9.64 11.61
N ALA A 291 -8.32 9.02 12.19
CA ALA A 291 -7.80 7.73 11.73
C ALA A 291 -7.32 6.86 12.91
N ASP A 292 -7.12 5.56 12.65
CA ASP A 292 -6.57 4.69 13.66
C ASP A 292 -5.03 4.84 13.78
N LYS A 293 -4.44 4.16 14.75
CA LYS A 293 -3.00 4.17 15.00
C LYS A 293 -2.17 3.69 13.79
N GLY A 294 -2.74 2.88 12.90
CA GLY A 294 -2.06 2.40 11.69
C GLY A 294 -1.65 3.51 10.72
N TYR A 295 -2.24 4.69 10.87
CA TYR A 295 -1.94 5.90 10.09
C TYR A 295 -0.88 6.80 10.72
N GLU A 296 -0.34 6.45 11.90
CA GLU A 296 0.72 7.23 12.57
C GLU A 296 1.93 7.39 11.65
N ASN A 297 2.08 8.60 11.09
CA ASN A 297 3.19 9.01 10.24
C ASN A 297 3.40 10.50 10.39
N GLU A 298 4.56 10.89 10.93
CA GLU A 298 4.91 12.28 11.19
C GLU A 298 4.85 13.14 9.91
N GLU A 299 5.45 12.66 8.82
CA GLU A 299 5.46 13.37 7.53
C GLU A 299 4.05 13.55 6.94
N ASP A 300 3.18 12.55 7.07
CA ASP A 300 1.81 12.59 6.56
C ASP A 300 0.92 13.51 7.39
N MET A 301 1.07 13.50 8.73
CA MET A 301 0.38 14.44 9.63
C MET A 301 0.81 15.89 9.38
N ILE A 302 2.09 16.13 9.13
CA ILE A 302 2.61 17.46 8.77
C ILE A 302 1.98 17.92 7.45
N LYS A 303 1.95 17.07 6.43
CA LYS A 303 1.28 17.38 5.15
C LYS A 303 -0.20 17.68 5.31
N CYS A 304 -0.89 16.97 6.21
CA CYS A 304 -2.28 17.30 6.53
C CYS A 304 -2.39 18.74 7.05
N LEU A 305 -1.56 19.11 8.05
CA LEU A 305 -1.57 20.47 8.62
C LEU A 305 -1.19 21.54 7.57
N GLU A 306 -0.18 21.29 6.74
CA GLU A 306 0.20 22.18 5.65
C GLU A 306 -0.95 22.40 4.64
N ASN A 307 -1.81 21.39 4.46
CA ASN A 307 -2.95 21.42 3.53
C ASN A 307 -4.28 21.85 4.17
N GLY A 308 -4.28 22.37 5.38
CA GLY A 308 -5.52 22.81 6.04
C GLY A 308 -6.38 21.67 6.61
N MET A 309 -5.75 20.54 6.95
CA MET A 309 -6.41 19.38 7.53
C MET A 309 -5.84 19.09 8.92
N ILE A 310 -6.68 19.00 9.92
CA ILE A 310 -6.31 18.68 11.30
C ILE A 310 -6.40 17.16 11.50
N PRO A 311 -5.26 16.45 11.67
CA PRO A 311 -5.27 15.00 11.88
C PRO A 311 -5.50 14.65 13.35
N HIS A 312 -6.46 13.77 13.60
CA HIS A 312 -6.76 13.15 14.91
C HIS A 312 -6.46 11.65 14.80
N VAL A 313 -5.20 11.27 14.97
CA VAL A 313 -4.78 9.87 14.93
C VAL A 313 -4.81 9.28 16.34
N ILE A 314 -5.22 8.02 16.48
CA ILE A 314 -5.29 7.33 17.76
C ILE A 314 -3.88 7.16 18.34
N LEU A 315 -3.72 7.58 19.61
CA LEU A 315 -2.47 7.56 20.35
C LEU A 315 -2.20 6.19 21.01
N ASP A 316 -0.94 5.96 21.36
CA ASP A 316 -0.56 4.93 22.34
C ASP A 316 -1.06 5.25 23.73
N ASP A 317 -1.25 4.21 24.55
CA ASP A 317 -1.64 4.37 25.96
C ASP A 317 -0.63 5.26 26.70
N GLY A 318 -1.15 6.31 27.34
CA GLY A 318 -0.35 7.24 28.14
C GLY A 318 0.30 8.39 27.36
N LYS A 319 0.03 8.54 26.06
CA LYS A 319 0.41 9.72 25.28
C LYS A 319 -0.76 10.70 25.20
N ASP A 320 -0.48 11.99 25.28
CA ASP A 320 -1.46 13.07 25.17
C ASP A 320 -1.49 13.71 23.77
N GLY A 321 -0.49 13.44 22.92
CA GLY A 321 -0.35 13.98 21.58
C GLY A 321 0.95 13.55 20.89
N TYR A 322 1.26 14.22 19.79
CA TYR A 322 2.43 13.96 18.95
C TYR A 322 3.40 15.14 18.98
N GLU A 323 4.68 14.86 19.20
CA GLU A 323 5.75 15.84 18.97
C GLU A 323 6.11 15.80 17.47
N LEU A 324 5.92 16.94 16.79
CA LEU A 324 6.22 17.08 15.37
C LEU A 324 7.37 18.06 15.14
N GLU A 325 8.17 17.81 14.11
CA GLU A 325 9.31 18.64 13.75
C GLU A 325 9.31 18.95 12.23
N ILE A 326 9.34 20.25 11.87
CA ILE A 326 9.40 20.70 10.48
C ILE A 326 10.60 21.64 10.26
N SER A 327 11.02 21.83 9.00
CA SER A 327 12.07 22.80 8.66
C SER A 327 11.60 24.23 8.95
N TYR A 328 12.49 25.06 9.49
CA TYR A 328 12.20 26.48 9.67
C TYR A 328 12.49 27.26 8.39
N GLU A 329 11.58 28.13 8.01
CA GLU A 329 11.72 29.08 6.92
C GLU A 329 11.33 30.47 7.41
N GLU A 330 12.18 31.47 7.17
CA GLU A 330 11.87 32.85 7.54
C GLU A 330 10.87 33.43 6.53
N ALA A 331 9.63 33.61 6.95
CA ALA A 331 8.55 34.14 6.12
C ALA A 331 7.60 35.01 6.92
N GLU A 332 7.07 36.03 6.25
CA GLU A 332 5.86 36.71 6.72
C GLU A 332 4.64 35.89 6.30
N ALA A 333 3.80 35.52 7.24
CA ALA A 333 2.61 34.71 7.01
C ALA A 333 1.39 35.33 7.69
N ASP A 334 0.27 35.27 7.02
CA ASP A 334 -1.03 35.64 7.57
C ASP A 334 -1.58 34.48 8.39
N ILE A 335 -1.49 34.60 9.72
CA ILE A 335 -1.96 33.57 10.66
C ILE A 335 -3.50 33.43 10.69
N THR A 336 -4.24 34.39 10.15
CA THR A 336 -5.71 34.37 10.09
C THR A 336 -6.25 33.67 8.86
N SER A 337 -5.38 33.41 7.88
CA SER A 337 -5.71 32.76 6.62
C SER A 337 -5.91 31.25 6.83
N THR A 338 -6.89 30.68 6.12
CA THR A 338 -7.16 29.24 6.06
C THR A 338 -6.61 28.59 4.78
N LYS A 339 -5.96 29.39 3.89
CA LYS A 339 -5.38 28.89 2.65
C LYS A 339 -4.17 28.01 2.91
N PRO A 340 -4.04 26.84 2.23
CA PRO A 340 -2.92 25.92 2.42
C PRO A 340 -1.55 26.57 2.34
N GLU A 341 -1.33 27.48 1.36
CA GLU A 341 -0.04 28.16 1.19
C GLU A 341 0.33 29.03 2.39
N GLU A 342 -0.64 29.76 2.97
CA GLU A 342 -0.40 30.61 4.13
C GLU A 342 -0.29 29.78 5.42
N LEU A 343 -1.06 28.70 5.57
CA LEU A 343 -0.94 27.74 6.67
C LEU A 343 0.45 27.12 6.70
N LYS A 344 0.94 26.66 5.56
CA LYS A 344 2.29 26.12 5.39
C LYS A 344 3.35 27.14 5.80
N LYS A 345 3.28 28.38 5.25
CA LYS A 345 4.22 29.47 5.60
C LYS A 345 4.19 29.77 7.10
N SER A 346 3.00 29.82 7.73
CA SER A 346 2.87 30.08 9.16
C SER A 346 3.54 29.01 10.00
N LEU A 347 3.29 27.74 9.69
CA LEU A 347 3.90 26.61 10.41
C LEU A 347 5.42 26.64 10.28
N HIS A 348 5.97 26.78 9.06
CA HIS A 348 7.40 26.86 8.82
C HIS A 348 8.07 28.09 9.42
N ALA A 349 7.35 29.22 9.57
CA ALA A 349 7.83 30.40 10.27
C ALA A 349 7.76 30.31 11.81
N GLY A 350 7.30 29.18 12.36
CA GLY A 350 7.15 29.00 13.80
C GLY A 350 5.99 29.79 14.41
N LYS A 351 4.94 30.08 13.62
CA LYS A 351 3.74 30.79 14.05
C LYS A 351 2.54 29.85 14.01
N ILE A 352 1.76 29.79 15.07
CA ILE A 352 0.55 28.96 15.13
C ILE A 352 -0.60 29.68 14.37
N PRO A 353 -1.13 29.08 13.27
CA PRO A 353 -2.34 29.61 12.62
C PRO A 353 -3.53 29.67 13.58
N GLU A 354 -4.41 30.66 13.40
CA GLU A 354 -5.61 30.78 14.26
C GLU A 354 -6.47 29.52 14.25
N ALA A 355 -6.60 28.90 13.09
CA ALA A 355 -7.36 27.66 12.91
C ALA A 355 -6.80 26.46 13.70
N TYR A 356 -5.55 26.52 14.17
CA TYR A 356 -4.88 25.40 14.84
C TYR A 356 -4.59 25.66 16.32
N LYS A 357 -5.04 26.81 16.88
CA LYS A 357 -4.76 27.20 18.27
C LYS A 357 -5.20 26.17 19.31
N ASP A 358 -6.29 25.46 19.03
CA ASP A 358 -6.86 24.48 19.96
C ASP A 358 -6.16 23.12 19.91
N VAL A 359 -5.40 22.86 18.84
CA VAL A 359 -4.77 21.56 18.59
C VAL A 359 -3.23 21.61 18.58
N ILE A 360 -2.62 22.77 18.35
CA ILE A 360 -1.17 22.95 18.37
C ILE A 360 -0.74 23.76 19.59
N SER A 361 0.24 23.24 20.33
CA SER A 361 0.89 23.91 21.45
C SER A 361 2.40 23.81 21.39
N ASP A 362 3.09 24.53 22.30
CA ASP A 362 4.54 24.44 22.52
C ASP A 362 5.39 24.64 21.25
N MET A 363 4.92 25.51 20.33
CA MET A 363 5.65 25.79 19.09
C MET A 363 6.90 26.64 19.37
N GLU A 364 8.07 26.12 19.04
CA GLU A 364 9.34 26.80 19.25
C GLU A 364 10.31 26.55 18.08
N VAL A 365 11.12 27.56 17.76
CA VAL A 365 12.20 27.42 16.78
C VAL A 365 13.48 27.01 17.50
N LYS A 366 14.03 25.86 17.15
CA LYS A 366 15.27 25.31 17.71
C LYS A 366 16.36 25.13 16.66
N GLU A 367 17.61 25.34 17.07
CA GLU A 367 18.77 24.97 16.29
C GLU A 367 19.17 23.53 16.62
N VAL A 368 19.07 22.63 15.64
CA VAL A 368 19.46 21.22 15.77
C VAL A 368 20.67 20.92 14.87
N ARG A 369 21.50 19.99 15.30
CA ARG A 369 22.60 19.49 14.45
C ARG A 369 22.11 18.27 13.68
N ARG A 370 21.92 18.41 12.38
CA ARG A 370 21.61 17.27 11.49
C ARG A 370 22.86 16.81 10.76
N LYS A 371 23.00 15.49 10.64
CA LYS A 371 24.01 14.90 9.76
C LYS A 371 23.52 15.10 8.33
N VAL A 372 24.29 15.84 7.51
CA VAL A 372 24.01 15.93 6.07
C VAL A 372 24.16 14.53 5.50
N LYS A 373 23.12 14.03 4.87
CA LYS A 373 23.22 12.85 4.02
C LYS A 373 23.95 13.31 2.75
N GLU A 374 25.27 13.09 2.72
CA GLU A 374 26.00 13.14 1.46
C GLU A 374 25.38 12.07 0.56
N ASP A 375 25.06 12.42 -0.67
CA ASP A 375 24.57 11.46 -1.66
C ASP A 375 25.60 10.33 -1.80
N LEU A 376 25.13 9.07 -1.82
CA LEU A 376 26.00 7.89 -1.98
C LEU A 376 26.93 8.01 -3.19
N ALA A 377 26.56 8.78 -4.22
CA ALA A 377 27.38 9.10 -5.39
C ALA A 377 28.58 10.02 -5.08
N ASP A 378 28.50 10.86 -4.04
CA ASP A 378 29.60 11.71 -3.60
C ASP A 378 30.52 10.98 -2.60
N ILE A 379 29.99 9.99 -1.88
CA ILE A 379 30.79 9.10 -1.01
C ILE A 379 31.65 8.13 -1.85
N GLU A 380 31.18 7.69 -3.00
CA GLU A 380 31.97 6.88 -3.95
C GLU A 380 33.07 7.69 -4.66
N LYS A 381 32.96 9.04 -4.66
CA LYS A 381 33.97 9.96 -5.20
C LYS A 381 34.87 10.58 -4.15
N SER A 382 34.54 10.51 -2.85
CA SER A 382 35.49 10.85 -1.80
C SER A 382 36.56 9.78 -1.84
N GLU A 383 37.76 10.16 -2.28
CA GLU A 383 39.01 9.37 -2.36
C GLU A 383 39.00 8.29 -1.28
N ALA A 384 39.13 7.04 -1.69
CA ALA A 384 39.27 5.93 -0.77
C ALA A 384 40.38 6.33 0.20
N ILE A 385 40.08 6.46 1.50
CA ILE A 385 41.00 6.89 2.54
C ILE A 385 42.27 6.02 2.51
N TYR A 386 42.14 4.85 1.92
CA TYR A 386 43.21 3.90 1.68
C TYR A 386 43.09 3.33 0.26
N GLY A 387 44.01 3.71 -0.63
CA GLY A 387 43.98 3.29 -2.03
C GLY A 387 44.38 1.84 -2.26
N THR A 388 45.15 1.24 -1.32
CA THR A 388 45.70 -0.11 -1.49
C THR A 388 45.58 -0.94 -0.19
N PRO A 389 45.55 -2.28 -0.31
CA PRO A 389 45.57 -3.17 0.86
C PRO A 389 46.77 -2.98 1.75
N GLU A 390 47.93 -2.59 1.18
CA GLU A 390 49.15 -2.31 1.89
C GLU A 390 49.01 -1.09 2.80
N GLU A 391 48.35 -0.03 2.34
CA GLU A 391 48.06 1.17 3.13
C GLU A 391 47.08 0.86 4.26
N MET A 392 46.04 0.07 4.01
CA MET A 392 45.09 -0.40 5.02
C MET A 392 45.80 -1.24 6.10
N LEU A 393 46.71 -2.10 5.69
CA LEU A 393 47.51 -2.93 6.60
C LEU A 393 48.51 -2.10 7.43
N ALA A 394 49.16 -1.11 6.81
CA ALA A 394 50.04 -0.16 7.50
C ALA A 394 49.29 0.60 8.59
N ARG A 395 48.13 1.13 8.25
CA ARG A 395 47.25 1.83 9.20
C ARG A 395 46.73 0.92 10.31
N ALA A 396 46.43 -0.33 10.00
CA ALA A 396 46.01 -1.29 11.00
C ALA A 396 47.13 -1.53 12.06
N LYS A 397 48.36 -1.66 11.64
CA LYS A 397 49.55 -1.84 12.53
C LYS A 397 49.79 -0.65 13.45
N GLU A 398 49.28 0.52 13.15
CA GLU A 398 49.29 1.68 14.05
C GLU A 398 48.35 1.55 15.27
N GLY A 399 47.51 0.50 15.31
CA GLY A 399 46.60 0.22 16.41
C GLY A 399 45.15 0.36 16.08
N TYR A 400 44.78 0.25 14.80
CA TYR A 400 43.41 0.40 14.33
C TYR A 400 42.86 -0.90 13.74
N PHE A 401 41.56 -1.07 13.74
CA PHE A 401 40.86 -2.02 12.90
C PHE A 401 40.43 -1.29 11.64
N VAL A 402 40.96 -1.68 10.48
CA VAL A 402 40.70 -1.02 9.19
C VAL A 402 39.87 -1.94 8.30
N ARG A 403 38.74 -1.45 7.86
CA ARG A 403 37.80 -2.20 7.00
C ARG A 403 38.10 -1.95 5.54
N ASP A 404 38.21 -3.03 4.79
CA ASP A 404 38.17 -3.05 3.33
C ASP A 404 36.73 -3.37 2.89
N PRO A 405 35.97 -2.39 2.38
CA PRO A 405 34.60 -2.60 1.96
C PRO A 405 34.48 -3.41 0.66
N GLU A 406 35.48 -3.33 -0.25
CA GLU A 406 35.46 -4.05 -1.53
C GLU A 406 35.62 -5.55 -1.32
N ARG A 407 36.55 -5.96 -0.44
CA ARG A 407 36.81 -7.35 -0.13
C ARG A 407 36.00 -7.85 1.07
N ASN A 408 35.23 -6.99 1.70
CA ASN A 408 34.39 -7.27 2.88
C ASN A 408 35.17 -7.95 4.01
N LEU A 409 36.31 -7.36 4.38
CA LEU A 409 37.18 -7.83 5.43
C LEU A 409 37.70 -6.67 6.31
N VAL A 410 38.31 -7.00 7.45
CA VAL A 410 38.92 -6.03 8.38
C VAL A 410 40.31 -6.48 8.72
N TYR A 411 41.29 -5.58 8.59
CA TYR A 411 42.65 -5.78 9.09
C TYR A 411 42.72 -5.42 10.58
N CYS A 412 43.34 -6.26 11.40
CA CYS A 412 43.54 -6.00 12.81
C CYS A 412 44.94 -5.40 13.07
N PRO A 413 45.24 -4.86 14.29
CA PRO A 413 46.54 -4.28 14.61
C PRO A 413 47.75 -5.22 14.45
N GLU A 414 47.57 -6.52 14.49
CA GLU A 414 48.61 -7.51 14.17
C GLU A 414 48.73 -7.79 12.67
N GLY A 415 47.92 -7.18 11.84
CA GLY A 415 47.91 -7.42 10.40
C GLY A 415 47.10 -8.64 9.94
N GLU A 416 46.41 -9.31 10.85
CA GLU A 416 45.55 -10.44 10.54
C GLU A 416 44.22 -9.99 9.99
N VAL A 417 43.64 -10.82 9.09
CA VAL A 417 42.36 -10.54 8.42
C VAL A 417 41.22 -11.12 9.21
N LEU A 418 40.25 -10.26 9.59
CA LEU A 418 38.97 -10.67 10.13
C LEU A 418 37.91 -10.69 9.00
N ARG A 419 37.13 -11.78 8.93
CA ARG A 419 36.10 -11.96 7.93
C ARG A 419 34.72 -11.69 8.52
N GLN A 420 33.76 -11.35 7.68
CA GLN A 420 32.39 -11.16 8.09
C GLN A 420 31.84 -12.43 8.73
N LYS A 421 31.29 -12.30 9.93
CA LYS A 421 30.62 -13.37 10.67
C LYS A 421 29.11 -13.34 10.49
N CYS A 422 28.50 -12.16 10.66
CA CYS A 422 27.05 -11.94 10.49
C CYS A 422 26.73 -10.45 10.33
N ILE A 423 25.54 -10.18 9.84
CA ILE A 423 24.94 -8.85 9.87
C ILE A 423 23.91 -8.84 11.01
N LYS A 424 24.01 -7.87 11.91
CA LYS A 424 23.09 -7.71 13.05
C LYS A 424 21.77 -7.10 12.62
N LYS A 425 20.73 -7.23 13.44
CA LYS A 425 19.40 -6.63 13.20
C LYS A 425 19.43 -5.11 12.98
N ASN A 426 20.41 -4.42 13.57
CA ASN A 426 20.62 -2.97 13.41
C ASN A 426 21.48 -2.59 12.18
N GLY A 427 21.74 -3.52 11.25
CA GLY A 427 22.52 -3.28 10.04
C GLY A 427 24.05 -3.29 10.24
N ASN A 428 24.56 -3.40 11.46
CA ASN A 428 25.99 -3.47 11.71
C ASN A 428 26.57 -4.81 11.24
N ILE A 429 27.73 -4.76 10.59
CA ILE A 429 28.45 -5.94 10.10
C ILE A 429 29.46 -6.36 11.16
N ARG A 430 29.40 -7.61 11.59
CA ARG A 430 30.31 -8.18 12.59
C ARG A 430 31.41 -8.95 11.91
N TYR A 431 32.66 -8.62 12.26
CA TYR A 431 33.88 -9.28 11.79
C TYR A 431 34.58 -10.03 12.91
N ALA A 432 35.17 -11.18 12.59
CA ALA A 432 35.95 -11.99 13.52
C ALA A 432 36.92 -12.90 12.77
N ASN A 433 38.00 -13.29 13.46
CA ASN A 433 38.86 -14.41 13.06
C ASN A 433 39.25 -15.21 14.29
N LYS A 434 38.49 -16.30 14.50
CA LYS A 434 38.67 -17.15 15.68
C LYS A 434 40.07 -17.76 15.75
N ASN A 435 40.57 -18.26 14.63
CA ASN A 435 41.87 -18.94 14.58
C ASN A 435 43.04 -18.00 14.79
N ALA A 436 43.06 -16.85 14.09
CA ALA A 436 44.10 -15.85 14.25
C ALA A 436 44.12 -15.29 15.67
N CYS A 437 42.97 -14.94 16.24
CA CYS A 437 42.91 -14.39 17.60
C CYS A 437 43.32 -15.39 18.67
N LYS A 438 43.02 -16.69 18.50
CA LYS A 438 43.38 -17.75 19.47
C LYS A 438 44.89 -17.96 19.56
N HIS A 439 45.62 -17.80 18.46
CA HIS A 439 47.07 -17.98 18.37
C HIS A 439 47.86 -16.66 18.37
N CYS A 440 47.20 -15.52 18.54
CA CYS A 440 47.79 -14.21 18.52
C CYS A 440 48.68 -13.96 19.75
N ARG A 441 49.98 -13.64 19.51
CA ARG A 441 50.98 -13.37 20.57
C ARG A 441 50.64 -12.10 21.36
N ASN A 442 50.02 -11.11 20.73
CA ASN A 442 49.67 -9.81 21.31
C ASN A 442 48.17 -9.72 21.69
N ARG A 443 47.51 -10.84 21.86
CA ARG A 443 46.11 -10.88 22.26
C ARG A 443 45.80 -10.01 23.49
N ASN A 444 46.63 -10.05 24.50
CA ASN A 444 46.45 -9.31 25.74
C ASN A 444 46.53 -7.76 25.55
N LYS A 445 47.21 -7.30 24.48
CA LYS A 445 47.24 -5.90 24.09
C LYS A 445 45.98 -5.47 23.35
N CYS A 446 45.26 -6.42 22.70
CA CYS A 446 44.11 -6.13 21.84
C CYS A 446 42.77 -6.40 22.53
N TYR A 447 42.68 -7.43 23.39
CA TYR A 447 41.41 -7.89 23.93
C TYR A 447 41.51 -8.36 25.39
N LYS A 448 40.74 -7.72 26.27
CA LYS A 448 40.65 -8.02 27.70
C LYS A 448 39.34 -8.72 28.12
N GLY A 449 38.51 -9.08 27.17
CA GLY A 449 37.22 -9.74 27.44
C GLY A 449 37.35 -11.22 27.84
N LYS A 450 36.27 -11.78 28.38
CA LYS A 450 36.21 -13.19 28.84
C LYS A 450 36.18 -14.21 27.67
N GLY A 451 35.94 -13.77 26.43
CA GLY A 451 35.87 -14.65 25.26
C GLY A 451 37.25 -15.08 24.72
N GLU A 452 37.31 -16.13 23.89
CA GLU A 452 38.54 -16.65 23.30
C GLU A 452 39.04 -15.81 22.12
N TRP A 453 38.22 -14.97 21.49
CA TRP A 453 38.55 -14.11 20.35
C TRP A 453 37.80 -12.78 20.40
N LYS A 454 38.31 -11.77 19.70
CA LYS A 454 37.68 -10.46 19.58
C LYS A 454 36.71 -10.45 18.41
N GLU A 455 35.53 -9.90 18.63
CA GLU A 455 34.53 -9.58 17.58
C GLU A 455 34.44 -8.06 17.48
N ILE A 456 34.37 -7.53 16.29
CA ILE A 456 34.26 -6.09 16.06
C ILE A 456 33.12 -5.80 15.09
N ASP A 457 32.32 -4.81 15.44
CA ASP A 457 31.16 -4.40 14.63
C ASP A 457 31.48 -3.11 13.89
N PHE A 458 31.15 -3.06 12.60
CA PHE A 458 31.25 -1.88 11.76
C PHE A 458 29.88 -1.49 11.23
N THR A 459 29.59 -0.20 11.14
CA THR A 459 28.49 0.30 10.31
C THR A 459 28.90 0.27 8.84
N LYS A 460 27.96 0.46 7.90
CA LYS A 460 28.31 0.51 6.47
C LYS A 460 29.32 1.63 6.16
N ASP A 461 29.25 2.74 6.90
CA ASP A 461 30.01 3.97 6.66
C ASP A 461 31.31 4.07 7.48
N THR A 462 31.57 3.13 8.38
CA THR A 462 32.80 3.16 9.21
C THR A 462 33.90 2.37 8.51
N LEU A 463 35.04 3.01 8.25
CA LEU A 463 36.21 2.40 7.63
C LEU A 463 37.30 2.02 8.64
N GLU A 464 37.43 2.71 9.77
CA GLU A 464 38.38 2.35 10.80
C GLU A 464 37.83 2.48 12.22
N LYS A 465 38.36 1.70 13.14
CA LYS A 465 38.05 1.79 14.57
C LYS A 465 39.33 1.63 15.40
N PRO A 466 39.62 2.52 16.39
CA PRO A 466 40.77 2.39 17.23
C PRO A 466 40.67 1.15 18.14
N CYS A 467 41.73 0.42 18.27
CA CYS A 467 41.90 -0.59 19.31
C CYS A 467 42.42 0.08 20.59
N LYS A 468 41.53 0.55 21.46
CA LYS A 468 41.85 1.33 22.64
C LYS A 468 42.86 0.62 23.55
N GLU A 469 42.74 -0.68 23.71
CA GLU A 469 43.64 -1.49 24.53
C GLU A 469 45.06 -1.54 23.92
N TRP A 470 45.16 -1.63 22.60
CA TRP A 470 46.42 -1.66 21.86
C TRP A 470 47.13 -0.31 21.95
N LEU A 471 46.43 0.77 21.64
CA LEU A 471 46.96 2.14 21.69
C LEU A 471 47.47 2.48 23.09
N LYS A 472 46.72 2.10 24.13
CA LYS A 472 47.13 2.27 25.53
C LYS A 472 48.38 1.45 25.88
N ALA A 473 48.52 0.25 25.36
CA ALA A 473 49.70 -0.61 25.59
C ALA A 473 50.95 -0.08 24.87
N GLU A 474 50.81 0.64 23.78
CA GLU A 474 51.89 1.28 23.01
C GLU A 474 52.16 2.74 23.46
N GLY A 475 51.46 3.25 24.49
CA GLY A 475 51.62 4.61 24.99
C GLY A 475 51.19 5.70 24.01
N LYS A 476 50.35 5.35 23.03
CA LYS A 476 49.84 6.26 22.01
C LYS A 476 48.47 6.78 22.42
N GLU A 477 48.29 8.08 22.39
CA GLU A 477 46.95 8.68 22.54
C GLU A 477 46.12 8.47 21.27
N CYS A 478 44.83 8.30 21.48
CA CYS A 478 43.89 8.07 20.38
C CYS A 478 43.52 9.42 19.72
N GLU A 479 44.53 10.13 19.19
CA GLU A 479 44.32 11.49 18.64
C GLU A 479 43.48 11.54 17.38
N ASN A 480 43.39 10.47 16.61
CA ASN A 480 42.73 10.45 15.30
C ASN A 480 41.38 9.72 15.23
N ALA A 481 40.84 9.22 16.34
CA ALA A 481 39.49 8.65 16.36
C ALA A 481 38.37 9.68 16.04
N LYS A 482 38.71 10.97 16.03
CA LYS A 482 37.80 12.06 15.63
C LYS A 482 37.75 12.30 14.11
N GLN A 483 38.59 11.64 13.31
CA GLN A 483 38.61 11.79 11.83
C GLN A 483 37.99 10.63 11.06
N ALA A 484 37.51 9.59 11.72
CA ALA A 484 36.70 8.58 11.08
C ALA A 484 35.35 9.21 10.73
N VAL A 485 35.21 9.61 9.46
CA VAL A 485 34.03 10.26 8.86
C VAL A 485 33.61 11.48 9.70
N LYS A 486 34.09 12.65 9.37
CA LYS A 486 33.39 13.89 9.65
C LYS A 486 32.05 13.82 8.94
N GLY A 487 31.01 13.27 9.57
CA GLY A 487 29.67 13.60 9.17
C GLY A 487 29.62 15.13 9.22
N HIS A 488 29.43 15.78 8.08
CA HIS A 488 29.14 17.20 8.07
C HIS A 488 27.83 17.35 8.84
N PHE A 489 27.93 17.89 10.06
CA PHE A 489 26.77 18.27 10.83
C PHE A 489 26.53 19.75 10.53
N GLU A 490 25.48 20.02 9.80
CA GLU A 490 25.00 21.37 9.65
C GLU A 490 24.05 21.72 10.81
N LYS A 491 24.15 22.96 11.26
CA LYS A 491 23.17 23.53 12.16
C LYS A 491 21.98 23.96 11.31
N VAL A 492 20.86 23.27 11.46
CA VAL A 492 19.60 23.64 10.82
C VAL A 492 18.62 24.15 11.86
N LYS A 493 17.89 25.20 11.52
CA LYS A 493 16.76 25.64 12.32
C LYS A 493 15.55 24.77 11.99
N VAL A 494 14.87 24.33 13.02
CA VAL A 494 13.63 23.55 12.91
C VAL A 494 12.58 24.15 13.79
N VAL A 495 11.32 23.97 13.42
CA VAL A 495 10.16 24.29 14.27
C VAL A 495 9.69 23.00 14.91
N LYS A 496 9.62 22.98 16.24
CA LYS A 496 9.05 21.88 17.01
C LYS A 496 7.74 22.34 17.63
N PHE A 497 6.75 21.48 17.60
CA PHE A 497 5.45 21.74 18.19
C PHE A 497 4.78 20.45 18.62
N PHE A 498 3.78 20.60 19.49
CA PHE A 498 2.98 19.50 20.00
C PHE A 498 1.59 19.55 19.38
N LEU A 499 1.18 18.44 18.75
CA LEU A 499 -0.16 18.26 18.17
C LEU A 499 -1.01 17.43 19.12
N LYS A 500 -2.12 18.00 19.62
CA LYS A 500 -3.06 17.35 20.53
C LYS A 500 -4.33 16.95 19.77
N PRO A 501 -4.57 15.65 19.52
CA PRO A 501 -5.78 15.19 18.85
C PRO A 501 -7.01 15.24 19.77
N SER A 502 -8.22 15.34 19.20
CA SER A 502 -9.48 15.29 19.93
C SER A 502 -9.86 13.85 20.28
N PHE A 503 -9.86 13.53 21.59
CA PHE A 503 -10.28 12.21 22.08
C PHE A 503 -11.76 11.91 21.78
N GLU A 504 -12.62 12.92 21.81
CA GLU A 504 -14.05 12.79 21.51
C GLU A 504 -14.25 12.29 20.07
N LYS A 505 -13.61 12.94 19.09
CA LYS A 505 -13.70 12.57 17.68
C LYS A 505 -13.07 11.19 17.40
N MET A 506 -11.94 10.89 18.03
CA MET A 506 -11.30 9.59 17.91
C MET A 506 -12.19 8.44 18.41
N SER A 507 -12.99 8.67 19.45
CA SER A 507 -13.91 7.65 20.00
C SER A 507 -15.02 7.26 19.03
N GLN A 508 -15.43 8.15 18.13
CA GLN A 508 -16.49 7.92 17.14
C GLN A 508 -16.00 7.12 15.91
N ARG A 509 -14.68 7.09 15.67
CA ARG A 509 -14.08 6.50 14.47
C ARG A 509 -14.59 5.09 14.13
N MET A 510 -14.65 4.20 15.11
CA MET A 510 -14.95 2.80 14.89
C MET A 510 -16.35 2.59 14.29
N CYS A 511 -17.35 3.35 14.77
CA CYS A 511 -18.70 3.28 14.23
C CYS A 511 -18.79 3.84 12.80
N LEU A 512 -17.99 4.86 12.49
CA LEU A 512 -18.01 5.53 11.19
C LEU A 512 -17.38 4.69 10.09
N SER A 513 -16.18 4.20 10.32
CA SER A 513 -15.39 3.52 9.28
C SER A 513 -15.80 2.07 9.02
N GLU A 514 -16.26 1.32 10.05
CA GLU A 514 -16.66 -0.08 9.88
C GLU A 514 -18.00 -0.23 9.14
N HIS A 515 -18.91 0.71 9.25
CA HIS A 515 -20.26 0.64 8.68
C HIS A 515 -20.25 0.53 7.14
N PRO A 516 -19.57 1.41 6.37
CA PRO A 516 -19.53 1.30 4.91
C PRO A 516 -18.90 -0.01 4.44
N PHE A 517 -17.76 -0.40 5.01
CA PHE A 517 -17.10 -1.64 4.64
C PHE A 517 -17.93 -2.88 4.98
N GLY A 518 -18.64 -2.85 6.12
CA GLY A 518 -19.58 -3.90 6.50
C GLY A 518 -20.70 -4.07 5.47
N THR A 519 -21.31 -2.98 5.05
CA THR A 519 -22.37 -2.97 4.02
C THR A 519 -21.85 -3.44 2.65
N ILE A 520 -20.72 -2.87 2.20
CA ILE A 520 -20.10 -3.23 0.92
C ILE A 520 -19.74 -4.71 0.87
N LYS A 521 -19.09 -5.22 1.91
CA LYS A 521 -18.64 -6.62 1.95
C LYS A 521 -19.77 -7.62 2.14
N ARG A 522 -20.73 -7.33 3.02
CA ARG A 522 -21.79 -8.29 3.39
C ARG A 522 -23.04 -8.13 2.56
N ALA A 523 -23.63 -6.94 2.51
CA ALA A 523 -24.90 -6.72 1.81
C ALA A 523 -24.73 -6.69 0.28
N MET A 524 -23.63 -6.10 -0.23
CA MET A 524 -23.33 -6.04 -1.66
C MET A 524 -22.43 -7.19 -2.14
N GLY A 525 -21.98 -8.08 -1.25
CA GLY A 525 -21.16 -9.25 -1.59
C GLY A 525 -19.79 -8.94 -2.17
N ALA A 526 -19.25 -7.74 -1.92
CA ALA A 526 -18.00 -7.25 -2.50
C ALA A 526 -16.80 -7.59 -1.62
N THR A 527 -16.48 -8.87 -1.47
CA THR A 527 -15.32 -9.32 -0.66
C THR A 527 -14.03 -9.45 -1.47
N TYR A 528 -14.13 -9.49 -2.79
CA TYR A 528 -13.01 -9.64 -3.74
C TYR A 528 -13.29 -8.85 -5.01
N PHE A 529 -12.23 -8.52 -5.75
CA PHE A 529 -12.34 -7.87 -7.06
C PHE A 529 -12.49 -8.90 -8.19
N LEU A 530 -13.28 -8.55 -9.18
CA LEU A 530 -13.40 -9.34 -10.42
C LEU A 530 -12.36 -8.92 -11.45
N LEU A 531 -11.94 -7.67 -11.41
CA LEU A 531 -10.96 -7.09 -12.30
C LEU A 531 -9.54 -7.22 -11.74
N LYS A 532 -8.53 -6.95 -12.57
CA LYS A 532 -7.11 -7.01 -12.26
C LYS A 532 -6.44 -5.70 -12.65
N GLY A 533 -5.43 -5.31 -11.86
CA GLY A 533 -4.71 -4.06 -12.03
C GLY A 533 -5.36 -2.88 -11.28
N LEU A 534 -4.52 -2.04 -10.67
CA LEU A 534 -4.92 -0.95 -9.77
C LEU A 534 -5.98 -0.04 -10.40
N ARG A 535 -5.75 0.39 -11.64
CA ARG A 535 -6.70 1.24 -12.38
C ARG A 535 -8.11 0.63 -12.47
N LYS A 536 -8.20 -0.66 -12.82
CA LYS A 536 -9.51 -1.31 -13.02
C LYS A 536 -10.22 -1.61 -11.72
N VAL A 537 -9.48 -1.99 -10.67
CA VAL A 537 -10.10 -2.22 -9.35
C VAL A 537 -10.55 -0.90 -8.71
N THR A 538 -9.92 0.24 -9.05
CA THR A 538 -10.38 1.58 -8.65
C THR A 538 -11.79 1.85 -9.18
N GLY A 539 -12.03 1.65 -10.47
CA GLY A 539 -13.36 1.83 -11.04
C GLY A 539 -14.40 0.82 -10.51
N GLU A 540 -13.96 -0.43 -10.25
CA GLU A 540 -14.86 -1.42 -9.62
C GLU A 540 -15.22 -1.01 -8.19
N PHE A 541 -14.29 -0.44 -7.43
CA PHE A 541 -14.56 0.04 -6.08
C PHE A 541 -15.44 1.30 -6.07
N ALA A 542 -15.28 2.18 -7.06
CA ALA A 542 -16.15 3.34 -7.25
C ALA A 542 -17.64 2.94 -7.36
N LEU A 543 -17.94 1.84 -8.08
CA LEU A 543 -19.30 1.32 -8.15
C LEU A 543 -19.84 0.84 -6.79
N PHE A 544 -18.97 0.29 -5.92
CA PHE A 544 -19.40 -0.09 -4.57
C PHE A 544 -19.70 1.14 -3.72
N CYS A 545 -18.82 2.15 -3.77
CA CYS A 545 -19.02 3.42 -3.05
C CYS A 545 -20.29 4.14 -3.53
N LEU A 546 -20.49 4.22 -4.85
CA LEU A 546 -21.67 4.83 -5.44
C LEU A 546 -22.97 4.11 -5.03
N GLY A 547 -22.98 2.78 -5.13
CA GLY A 547 -24.14 1.98 -4.72
C GLY A 547 -24.46 2.09 -3.23
N TYR A 548 -23.42 2.20 -2.38
CA TYR A 548 -23.57 2.46 -0.96
C TYR A 548 -24.13 3.86 -0.70
N ASN A 549 -23.53 4.90 -1.30
CA ASN A 549 -23.94 6.29 -1.10
C ASN A 549 -25.36 6.55 -1.58
N MET A 550 -25.78 5.99 -2.72
CA MET A 550 -27.14 6.14 -3.24
C MET A 550 -28.20 5.62 -2.25
N GLU A 551 -27.98 4.45 -1.69
CA GLU A 551 -28.89 3.89 -0.70
C GLU A 551 -28.87 4.68 0.62
N ARG A 552 -27.67 5.06 1.07
CA ARG A 552 -27.52 5.84 2.30
C ARG A 552 -28.18 7.20 2.17
N ALA A 553 -27.95 7.92 1.07
CA ALA A 553 -28.55 9.21 0.78
C ALA A 553 -30.08 9.12 0.65
N LYS A 554 -30.60 8.07 -0.03
CA LYS A 554 -32.04 7.81 -0.09
C LYS A 554 -32.65 7.67 1.30
N ASN A 555 -31.97 6.94 2.22
CA ASN A 555 -32.46 6.73 3.57
C ASN A 555 -32.37 8.00 4.45
N LEU A 556 -31.39 8.87 4.18
CA LEU A 556 -31.21 10.13 4.91
C LEU A 556 -32.19 11.22 4.48
N PHE A 557 -32.33 11.41 3.17
CA PHE A 557 -33.07 12.55 2.62
C PHE A 557 -34.48 12.21 2.16
N GLY A 558 -34.79 10.91 2.05
CA GLY A 558 -36.05 10.44 1.44
C GLY A 558 -35.99 10.42 -0.09
N PHE A 559 -36.87 9.61 -0.68
CA PHE A 559 -36.89 9.35 -2.13
C PHE A 559 -37.18 10.62 -2.95
N GLU A 560 -38.20 11.39 -2.58
CA GLU A 560 -38.60 12.60 -3.31
C GLU A 560 -37.49 13.66 -3.41
N LYS A 561 -36.83 13.95 -2.28
CA LYS A 561 -35.74 14.92 -2.26
C LYS A 561 -34.55 14.43 -3.10
N MET A 562 -34.26 13.13 -3.03
CA MET A 562 -33.21 12.55 -3.88
C MET A 562 -33.54 12.66 -5.36
N MET A 563 -34.79 12.42 -5.77
CA MET A 563 -35.20 12.61 -7.17
C MET A 563 -35.04 14.05 -7.62
N GLN A 564 -35.37 15.03 -6.77
CA GLN A 564 -35.13 16.46 -7.06
C GLN A 564 -33.64 16.77 -7.25
N LEU A 565 -32.77 16.29 -6.35
CA LEU A 565 -31.31 16.50 -6.45
C LEU A 565 -30.71 15.87 -7.69
N MET A 566 -31.24 14.73 -8.15
CA MET A 566 -30.76 14.07 -9.36
C MET A 566 -31.28 14.72 -10.65
N ALA A 567 -32.43 15.41 -10.61
CA ALA A 567 -33.01 16.08 -11.78
C ALA A 567 -32.39 17.46 -12.05
N THR A 568 -31.84 18.13 -11.03
CA THR A 568 -31.17 19.44 -11.15
C THR A 568 -29.72 19.24 -11.56
N ALA A 569 -29.43 19.24 -12.87
CA ALA A 569 -28.06 19.20 -13.42
C ALA A 569 -27.73 20.47 -14.18
#